data_3a86e0dc32098d3e886f2e7011c9679e
#
_entry.id   3a86e0dc32098d3e886f2e7011c9679e
#
_cell.length_a   1.000
_cell.length_b   1.000
_cell.length_c   1.000
_cell.angle_alpha   90.00
_cell.angle_beta   90.00
_cell.angle_gamma   90.00
#
_symmetry.space_group_name_H-M   'P 1'
#
loop_
_entity.id
_entity.type
_entity.pdbx_description
1 polymer ?
#
loop_
_entity_poly.entity_id
_entity_poly.type
_entity_poly.pdbx_seq_one_letter_code
_entity_poly.pdbx_strand_id
1 'polypeptide(L)'
;MIRDQETLNQLVDMIRQFVEGVLIPHENEVAETDEIPQDIVEQMKALGLFGLTIPEEYEGLGLTMEEEVYMAFELGRTSPAFRSLIGTNNGIGSSGLIIDGTEAQKSFFLPLLARGEVISSFCLTEPDAGSDAASLKTSAVKDGDFYVLNGTKRFITNAPHAGVFTVMARTNFDIKGAGGISAFIVDSQTPGISLGKRDKKMGQKGAHTCDVIFENCRIPASALIGGVEGVGFKTAMKVLDKGRLHIAALSVGAATRMLDDSLNYAIERKQFGQPIAEFQLIQAMLADSKAEIYAAKCMVLDAARLRDAGQNVSTEASCAKMFATEMCSRVADRCVQIHGGTGYISEYAIERFYRDVRLFRLYEGTTQIQQMIIARNMIRAAS
;
A
#
# COMPACT_ATOMS: atom_id res chain seq x y z
N MET A 1 -9.44 3.88 -16.53
CA MET A 1 -9.71 3.55 -17.98
C MET A 1 -8.37 3.38 -18.67
N ILE A 2 -8.21 2.32 -19.43
CA ILE A 2 -6.95 2.04 -20.15
C ILE A 2 -6.81 3.07 -21.27
N ARG A 3 -5.67 3.77 -21.31
CA ARG A 3 -5.39 4.82 -22.34
C ARG A 3 -4.92 4.21 -23.64
N ASP A 4 -4.03 3.23 -23.55
CA ASP A 4 -3.52 2.44 -24.67
C ASP A 4 -3.30 0.99 -24.25
N GLN A 5 -4.01 0.06 -24.89
CA GLN A 5 -3.98 -1.35 -24.55
C GLN A 5 -2.64 -2.03 -24.87
N GLU A 6 -1.96 -1.60 -25.95
CA GLU A 6 -0.67 -2.18 -26.33
C GLU A 6 0.41 -1.78 -25.32
N THR A 7 0.49 -0.49 -24.98
CA THR A 7 1.40 0.02 -23.95
C THR A 7 1.14 -0.64 -22.59
N LEU A 8 -0.12 -0.80 -22.19
CA LEU A 8 -0.45 -1.50 -20.95
C LEU A 8 0.05 -2.94 -20.96
N ASN A 9 -0.17 -3.68 -22.04
CA ASN A 9 0.29 -5.07 -22.16
C ASN A 9 1.81 -5.15 -22.04
N GLN A 10 2.55 -4.25 -22.70
CA GLN A 10 4.02 -4.19 -22.61
C GLN A 10 4.50 -3.90 -21.17
N LEU A 11 3.83 -2.96 -20.47
CA LEU A 11 4.15 -2.65 -19.07
C LEU A 11 3.85 -3.85 -18.15
N VAL A 12 2.71 -4.51 -18.32
CA VAL A 12 2.35 -5.71 -17.55
C VAL A 12 3.38 -6.82 -17.76
N ASP A 13 3.76 -7.09 -19.02
CA ASP A 13 4.74 -8.12 -19.36
C ASP A 13 6.13 -7.79 -18.81
N MET A 14 6.55 -6.53 -18.87
CA MET A 14 7.80 -6.06 -18.27
C MET A 14 7.82 -6.30 -16.76
N ILE A 15 6.76 -5.91 -16.04
CA ILE A 15 6.66 -6.11 -14.59
C ILE A 15 6.60 -7.60 -14.26
N ARG A 16 5.84 -8.40 -15.02
CA ARG A 16 5.79 -9.86 -14.83
C ARG A 16 7.17 -10.49 -14.97
N GLN A 17 7.91 -10.17 -16.03
CA GLN A 17 9.27 -10.66 -16.23
C GLN A 17 10.21 -10.26 -15.10
N PHE A 18 10.11 -9.03 -14.62
CA PHE A 18 10.90 -8.56 -13.48
C PHE A 18 10.51 -9.27 -12.17
N VAL A 19 9.23 -9.48 -11.93
CA VAL A 19 8.72 -10.23 -10.75
C VAL A 19 9.24 -11.68 -10.80
N GLU A 20 9.08 -12.37 -11.92
CA GLU A 20 9.44 -13.78 -12.06
C GLU A 20 10.97 -13.98 -12.13
N GLY A 21 11.68 -13.13 -12.86
CA GLY A 21 13.11 -13.26 -13.09
C GLY A 21 14.01 -12.67 -12.01
N VAL A 22 13.53 -11.67 -11.26
CA VAL A 22 14.34 -10.97 -10.28
C VAL A 22 13.75 -11.03 -8.88
N LEU A 23 12.49 -10.61 -8.68
CA LEU A 23 11.95 -10.43 -7.33
C LEU A 23 11.68 -11.76 -6.63
N ILE A 24 11.04 -12.73 -7.30
CA ILE A 24 10.74 -14.06 -6.72
C ILE A 24 12.02 -14.80 -6.31
N PRO A 25 13.10 -14.85 -7.10
CA PRO A 25 14.35 -15.49 -6.70
C PRO A 25 14.98 -14.90 -5.42
N HIS A 26 14.73 -13.64 -5.10
CA HIS A 26 15.30 -12.97 -3.92
C HIS A 26 14.37 -12.89 -2.71
N GLU A 27 13.16 -13.46 -2.78
CA GLU A 27 12.20 -13.41 -1.68
C GLU A 27 12.73 -14.00 -0.36
N ASN A 28 13.47 -15.12 -0.44
CA ASN A 28 14.02 -15.77 0.74
C ASN A 28 15.15 -14.95 1.36
N GLU A 29 16.04 -14.39 0.54
CA GLU A 29 17.09 -13.48 1.00
C GLU A 29 16.51 -12.29 1.75
N VAL A 30 15.48 -11.63 1.18
CA VAL A 30 14.79 -10.51 1.83
C VAL A 30 14.12 -10.93 3.13
N ALA A 31 13.51 -12.12 3.17
CA ALA A 31 12.87 -12.64 4.38
C ALA A 31 13.88 -12.96 5.51
N GLU A 32 15.09 -13.40 5.17
CA GLU A 32 16.16 -13.73 6.11
C GLU A 32 16.90 -12.49 6.61
N THR A 33 17.28 -11.61 5.67
CA THR A 33 18.10 -10.42 5.99
C THR A 33 17.30 -9.24 6.51
N ASP A 34 15.98 -9.23 6.27
CA ASP A 34 15.07 -8.08 6.50
C ASP A 34 15.47 -6.83 5.68
N GLU A 35 16.18 -6.99 4.56
CA GLU A 35 16.64 -5.90 3.69
C GLU A 35 16.37 -6.26 2.22
N ILE A 36 16.03 -5.26 1.40
CA ILE A 36 15.96 -5.41 -0.06
C ILE A 36 17.36 -5.08 -0.62
N PRO A 37 17.98 -5.98 -1.40
CA PRO A 37 19.28 -5.72 -2.03
C PRO A 37 19.27 -4.42 -2.85
N GLN A 38 20.34 -3.62 -2.73
CA GLN A 38 20.42 -2.30 -3.35
C GLN A 38 20.39 -2.36 -4.88
N ASP A 39 20.97 -3.39 -5.48
CA ASP A 39 20.92 -3.60 -6.92
C ASP A 39 19.49 -3.83 -7.45
N ILE A 40 18.63 -4.49 -6.66
CA ILE A 40 17.20 -4.62 -6.96
C ILE A 40 16.52 -3.25 -6.88
N VAL A 41 16.84 -2.43 -5.87
CA VAL A 41 16.30 -1.07 -5.76
C VAL A 41 16.68 -0.23 -6.98
N GLU A 42 17.94 -0.31 -7.46
CA GLU A 42 18.38 0.41 -8.65
C GLU A 42 17.66 -0.10 -9.93
N GLN A 43 17.44 -1.40 -10.05
CA GLN A 43 16.62 -1.95 -11.14
C GLN A 43 15.18 -1.44 -11.08
N MET A 44 14.57 -1.37 -9.90
CA MET A 44 13.21 -0.81 -9.71
C MET A 44 13.16 0.68 -10.13
N LYS A 45 14.21 1.46 -9.83
CA LYS A 45 14.32 2.86 -10.29
C LYS A 45 14.43 2.93 -11.81
N ALA A 46 15.32 2.13 -12.40
CA ALA A 46 15.55 2.09 -13.85
C ALA A 46 14.28 1.70 -14.63
N LEU A 47 13.42 0.86 -14.05
CA LEU A 47 12.12 0.47 -14.61
C LEU A 47 11.00 1.50 -14.34
N GLY A 48 11.28 2.63 -13.69
CA GLY A 48 10.31 3.68 -13.38
C GLY A 48 9.25 3.28 -12.35
N LEU A 49 9.49 2.24 -11.54
CA LEU A 49 8.49 1.71 -10.62
C LEU A 49 8.14 2.65 -9.46
N PHE A 50 8.98 3.66 -9.17
CA PHE A 50 8.69 4.69 -8.17
C PHE A 50 7.71 5.75 -8.65
N GLY A 51 7.53 5.92 -9.98
CA GLY A 51 6.72 6.95 -10.61
C GLY A 51 5.47 6.46 -11.32
N LEU A 52 4.98 5.24 -11.06
CA LEU A 52 3.85 4.64 -11.79
C LEU A 52 2.62 5.55 -11.88
N THR A 53 2.31 6.26 -10.81
CA THR A 53 1.08 7.08 -10.69
C THR A 53 1.34 8.58 -10.57
N ILE A 54 2.60 8.99 -10.56
CA ILE A 54 2.98 10.40 -10.64
C ILE A 54 2.72 10.87 -12.07
N PRO A 55 2.10 12.07 -12.27
CA PRO A 55 1.79 12.57 -13.61
C PRO A 55 3.03 12.69 -14.51
N GLU A 56 2.84 12.52 -15.81
CA GLU A 56 3.91 12.58 -16.83
C GLU A 56 4.64 13.92 -16.83
N GLU A 57 3.93 15.03 -16.57
CA GLU A 57 4.51 16.37 -16.44
C GLU A 57 5.53 16.50 -15.30
N TYR A 58 5.52 15.55 -14.34
CA TYR A 58 6.48 15.42 -13.23
C TYR A 58 7.31 14.13 -13.35
N GLU A 59 7.57 13.69 -14.57
CA GLU A 59 8.45 12.55 -14.90
C GLU A 59 7.95 11.17 -14.43
N GLY A 60 6.68 11.04 -14.08
CA GLY A 60 6.03 9.76 -13.80
C GLY A 60 5.40 9.13 -15.03
N LEU A 61 4.78 7.95 -14.86
CA LEU A 61 4.03 7.27 -15.91
C LEU A 61 2.56 7.68 -15.98
N GLY A 62 2.05 8.38 -14.97
CA GLY A 62 0.69 8.89 -14.90
C GLY A 62 -0.38 7.83 -15.06
N LEU A 63 -0.15 6.59 -14.59
CA LEU A 63 -1.08 5.49 -14.78
C LEU A 63 -2.47 5.81 -14.21
N THR A 64 -3.50 5.46 -14.95
CA THR A 64 -4.89 5.47 -14.46
C THR A 64 -5.08 4.42 -13.38
N MET A 65 -6.20 4.45 -12.66
CA MET A 65 -6.43 3.46 -11.60
C MET A 65 -6.55 2.04 -12.14
N GLU A 66 -7.19 1.87 -13.30
CA GLU A 66 -7.31 0.57 -13.95
C GLU A 66 -5.92 0.04 -14.40
N GLU A 67 -5.08 0.88 -14.98
CA GLU A 67 -3.71 0.53 -15.38
C GLU A 67 -2.86 0.18 -14.15
N GLU A 68 -2.93 0.98 -13.06
CA GLU A 68 -2.25 0.71 -11.80
C GLU A 68 -2.65 -0.64 -11.18
N VAL A 69 -3.92 -1.00 -11.26
CA VAL A 69 -4.45 -2.28 -10.75
C VAL A 69 -3.81 -3.47 -11.48
N TYR A 70 -3.62 -3.39 -12.80
CA TYR A 70 -2.91 -4.45 -13.54
C TYR A 70 -1.45 -4.59 -13.09
N MET A 71 -0.75 -3.47 -12.85
CA MET A 71 0.62 -3.51 -12.30
C MET A 71 0.63 -4.13 -10.90
N ALA A 72 -0.35 -3.78 -10.06
CA ALA A 72 -0.46 -4.29 -8.70
C ALA A 72 -0.80 -5.78 -8.65
N PHE A 73 -1.52 -6.34 -9.62
CA PHE A 73 -1.73 -7.78 -9.73
C PHE A 73 -0.41 -8.53 -9.91
N GLU A 74 0.49 -8.05 -10.76
CA GLU A 74 1.80 -8.68 -10.96
C GLU A 74 2.73 -8.47 -9.76
N LEU A 75 2.83 -7.24 -9.24
CA LEU A 75 3.65 -6.93 -8.05
C LEU A 75 3.18 -7.68 -6.80
N GLY A 76 1.90 -8.03 -6.72
CA GLY A 76 1.34 -8.83 -5.63
C GLY A 76 1.80 -10.30 -5.65
N ARG A 77 2.32 -10.81 -6.77
CA ARG A 77 2.77 -12.21 -6.92
C ARG A 77 4.09 -12.51 -6.21
N THR A 78 4.74 -11.52 -5.65
CA THR A 78 5.99 -11.64 -4.91
C THR A 78 5.87 -11.11 -3.49
N SER A 79 6.97 -11.11 -2.72
CA SER A 79 6.98 -10.54 -1.37
C SER A 79 6.44 -9.11 -1.36
N PRO A 80 5.48 -8.80 -0.48
CA PRO A 80 4.94 -7.45 -0.35
C PRO A 80 5.99 -6.38 -0.01
N ALA A 81 7.17 -6.77 0.45
CA ALA A 81 8.27 -5.86 0.77
C ALA A 81 8.69 -5.01 -0.42
N PHE A 82 8.86 -5.63 -1.60
CA PHE A 82 9.25 -4.93 -2.83
C PHE A 82 8.24 -3.83 -3.19
N ARG A 83 6.95 -4.17 -3.17
CA ARG A 83 5.90 -3.18 -3.41
C ARG A 83 5.87 -2.11 -2.32
N SER A 84 6.09 -2.47 -1.05
CA SER A 84 6.05 -1.50 0.05
C SER A 84 7.09 -0.39 -0.12
N LEU A 85 8.26 -0.71 -0.68
CA LEU A 85 9.30 0.27 -0.96
C LEU A 85 8.83 1.37 -1.92
N ILE A 86 8.21 0.98 -3.04
CA ILE A 86 7.71 1.92 -4.06
C ILE A 86 6.32 2.48 -3.76
N GLY A 87 5.58 1.79 -2.90
CA GLY A 87 4.15 2.07 -2.68
C GLY A 87 3.86 3.39 -2.01
N THR A 88 4.78 3.91 -1.21
CA THR A 88 4.61 5.25 -0.63
C THR A 88 4.79 6.34 -1.67
N ASN A 89 5.75 6.21 -2.60
CA ASN A 89 5.94 7.16 -3.69
C ASN A 89 4.78 7.14 -4.71
N ASN A 90 4.20 5.96 -4.97
CA ASN A 90 3.07 5.82 -5.90
C ASN A 90 1.70 6.09 -5.26
N GLY A 91 1.64 6.16 -3.94
CA GLY A 91 0.38 6.21 -3.20
C GLY A 91 0.38 7.27 -2.10
N ILE A 92 0.33 6.78 -0.87
CA ILE A 92 0.02 7.60 0.31
C ILE A 92 1.00 8.74 0.58
N GLY A 93 2.25 8.64 0.14
CA GLY A 93 3.25 9.69 0.37
C GLY A 93 3.23 10.82 -0.67
N SER A 94 2.91 10.51 -1.95
CA SER A 94 2.89 11.49 -3.04
C SER A 94 1.49 12.03 -3.37
N SER A 95 0.46 11.19 -3.23
CA SER A 95 -0.89 11.54 -3.70
C SER A 95 -1.46 12.79 -3.07
N GLY A 96 -1.09 13.11 -1.83
CA GLY A 96 -1.48 14.37 -1.19
C GLY A 96 -0.93 15.60 -1.90
N LEU A 97 0.32 15.54 -2.38
CA LEU A 97 0.95 16.57 -3.20
C LEU A 97 0.29 16.67 -4.57
N ILE A 98 0.03 15.52 -5.23
CA ILE A 98 -0.60 15.48 -6.55
C ILE A 98 -1.98 16.15 -6.52
N ILE A 99 -2.77 15.85 -5.48
CA ILE A 99 -4.17 16.30 -5.38
C ILE A 99 -4.27 17.77 -4.96
N ASP A 100 -3.59 18.16 -3.91
CA ASP A 100 -3.80 19.44 -3.23
C ASP A 100 -2.52 20.29 -3.10
N GLY A 101 -1.34 19.83 -3.58
CA GLY A 101 -0.09 20.58 -3.54
C GLY A 101 -0.09 21.81 -4.41
N THR A 102 0.67 22.85 -4.03
CA THR A 102 0.94 23.99 -4.91
C THR A 102 1.85 23.59 -6.06
N GLU A 103 1.84 24.32 -7.18
CA GLU A 103 2.71 24.02 -8.32
C GLU A 103 4.19 24.02 -7.95
N ALA A 104 4.62 24.91 -7.05
CA ALA A 104 5.98 24.92 -6.52
C ALA A 104 6.32 23.64 -5.77
N GLN A 105 5.41 23.12 -4.93
CA GLN A 105 5.60 21.87 -4.22
C GLN A 105 5.63 20.67 -5.18
N LYS A 106 4.71 20.62 -6.14
CA LYS A 106 4.65 19.53 -7.14
C LYS A 106 5.91 19.50 -7.99
N SER A 107 6.29 20.63 -8.59
CA SER A 107 7.46 20.73 -9.47
C SER A 107 8.77 20.41 -8.76
N PHE A 108 8.86 20.64 -7.44
CA PHE A 108 10.06 20.32 -6.67
C PHE A 108 10.11 18.85 -6.24
N PHE A 109 9.04 18.33 -5.63
CA PHE A 109 9.08 17.00 -5.00
C PHE A 109 8.72 15.86 -5.96
N LEU A 110 7.74 16.03 -6.86
CA LEU A 110 7.22 14.89 -7.62
C LEU A 110 8.26 14.27 -8.58
N PRO A 111 9.13 15.04 -9.29
CA PRO A 111 10.18 14.44 -10.09
C PRO A 111 11.18 13.60 -9.28
N LEU A 112 11.58 14.07 -8.09
CA LEU A 112 12.48 13.34 -7.20
C LEU A 112 11.85 12.02 -6.71
N LEU A 113 10.55 12.04 -6.44
CA LEU A 113 9.79 10.86 -6.05
C LEU A 113 9.61 9.89 -7.22
N ALA A 114 9.34 10.40 -8.43
CA ALA A 114 9.14 9.58 -9.63
C ALA A 114 10.40 8.81 -10.01
N ARG A 115 11.58 9.44 -9.90
CA ARG A 115 12.87 8.77 -10.14
C ARG A 115 13.34 7.87 -8.99
N GLY A 116 12.65 7.89 -7.85
CA GLY A 116 13.08 7.15 -6.65
C GLY A 116 14.35 7.69 -6.02
N GLU A 117 14.76 8.92 -6.33
CA GLU A 117 15.87 9.62 -5.66
C GLU A 117 15.52 9.95 -4.21
N VAL A 118 14.24 10.22 -3.98
CA VAL A 118 13.66 10.46 -2.66
C VAL A 118 12.53 9.47 -2.42
N ILE A 119 12.55 8.82 -1.25
CA ILE A 119 11.44 8.00 -0.78
C ILE A 119 10.56 8.85 0.13
N SER A 120 9.26 8.81 -0.09
CA SER A 120 8.27 9.47 0.78
C SER A 120 7.72 8.51 1.82
N SER A 121 7.25 9.06 2.95
CA SER A 121 6.46 8.31 3.93
C SER A 121 5.24 9.11 4.37
N PHE A 122 4.20 8.42 4.81
CA PHE A 122 2.94 9.02 5.21
C PHE A 122 2.74 8.94 6.72
N CYS A 123 2.79 10.08 7.38
CA CYS A 123 2.75 10.24 8.83
C CYS A 123 1.33 10.64 9.29
N LEU A 124 0.40 9.68 9.35
CA LEU A 124 -0.97 9.87 9.85
C LEU A 124 -1.16 9.26 11.23
N THR A 125 -0.93 7.94 11.36
CA THR A 125 -1.20 7.14 12.55
C THR A 125 -0.36 7.58 13.74
N GLU A 126 -0.98 7.60 14.94
CA GLU A 126 -0.32 7.90 16.21
C GLU A 126 -0.52 6.75 17.20
N PRO A 127 0.25 6.69 18.31
CA PRO A 127 0.06 5.66 19.33
C PRO A 127 -1.39 5.52 19.82
N ASP A 128 -2.11 6.64 19.95
CA ASP A 128 -3.49 6.69 20.45
C ASP A 128 -4.55 6.90 19.34
N ALA A 129 -4.15 7.07 18.07
CA ALA A 129 -5.05 7.40 16.97
C ALA A 129 -4.70 6.58 15.71
N GLY A 130 -5.28 5.38 15.60
CA GLY A 130 -5.19 4.51 14.41
C GLY A 130 -6.48 4.56 13.59
N SER A 131 -7.46 3.71 13.91
CA SER A 131 -8.77 3.69 13.22
C SER A 131 -9.56 4.99 13.41
N ASP A 132 -9.41 5.65 14.54
CA ASP A 132 -9.91 7.01 14.79
C ASP A 132 -8.84 8.06 14.44
N ALA A 133 -8.48 8.12 13.15
CA ALA A 133 -7.42 8.98 12.66
C ALA A 133 -7.71 10.50 12.85
N ALA A 134 -8.98 10.89 12.94
CA ALA A 134 -9.36 12.28 13.19
C ALA A 134 -9.03 12.77 14.61
N SER A 135 -8.74 11.86 15.54
CA SER A 135 -8.35 12.13 16.93
C SER A 135 -6.84 12.34 17.12
N LEU A 136 -6.07 12.45 16.03
CA LEU A 136 -4.62 12.71 16.10
C LEU A 136 -4.31 13.97 16.92
N LYS A 137 -3.18 13.91 17.66
CA LYS A 137 -2.75 14.94 18.62
C LYS A 137 -1.48 15.69 18.19
N THR A 138 -0.71 15.16 17.23
CA THR A 138 0.46 15.88 16.68
C THR A 138 0.06 17.28 16.33
N SER A 139 0.74 18.28 16.91
CA SER A 139 0.44 19.70 16.76
C SER A 139 1.32 20.34 15.70
N ALA A 140 0.81 21.37 15.04
CA ALA A 140 1.58 22.29 14.20
C ALA A 140 1.14 23.72 14.57
N VAL A 141 1.93 24.36 15.41
CA VAL A 141 1.65 25.73 15.92
C VAL A 141 2.34 26.73 15.01
N LYS A 142 1.60 27.69 14.48
CA LYS A 142 2.15 28.77 13.65
C LYS A 142 3.02 29.74 14.46
N ASP A 143 4.23 30.00 13.94
CA ASP A 143 5.23 30.90 14.51
C ASP A 143 5.81 31.80 13.40
N GLY A 144 5.20 32.91 13.12
CA GLY A 144 5.53 33.79 12.01
C GLY A 144 5.42 33.07 10.66
N ASP A 145 6.54 33.01 9.92
CA ASP A 145 6.65 32.33 8.63
C ASP A 145 6.98 30.82 8.76
N PHE A 146 6.75 30.25 9.94
CA PHE A 146 7.04 28.85 10.23
C PHE A 146 5.86 28.18 10.96
N TYR A 147 5.93 26.85 11.01
CA TYR A 147 5.18 26.02 11.94
C TYR A 147 6.14 25.22 12.82
N VAL A 148 5.75 25.02 14.08
CA VAL A 148 6.48 24.18 15.04
C VAL A 148 5.67 22.92 15.27
N LEU A 149 6.23 21.78 14.84
CA LEU A 149 5.59 20.46 14.97
C LEU A 149 6.05 19.78 16.26
N ASN A 150 5.08 19.19 16.98
CA ASN A 150 5.33 18.36 18.15
C ASN A 150 4.37 17.16 18.16
N GLY A 151 4.91 15.96 18.36
CA GLY A 151 4.12 14.73 18.44
C GLY A 151 4.86 13.51 17.96
N THR A 152 4.19 12.35 17.96
CA THR A 152 4.77 11.07 17.55
C THR A 152 3.84 10.37 16.56
N LYS A 153 4.39 9.96 15.43
CA LYS A 153 3.73 9.13 14.42
C LYS A 153 4.20 7.70 14.54
N ARG A 154 3.29 6.75 14.36
CA ARG A 154 3.53 5.33 14.64
C ARG A 154 3.32 4.45 13.41
N PHE A 155 4.10 3.37 13.30
CA PHE A 155 4.04 2.40 12.19
C PHE A 155 4.28 3.03 10.81
N ILE A 156 5.20 3.98 10.72
CA ILE A 156 5.42 4.74 9.49
C ILE A 156 6.28 3.93 8.52
N THR A 157 5.65 3.45 7.47
CA THR A 157 6.29 2.65 6.41
C THR A 157 7.34 3.47 5.68
N ASN A 158 8.50 2.85 5.42
CA ASN A 158 9.68 3.43 4.78
C ASN A 158 10.32 4.59 5.57
N ALA A 159 9.88 4.92 6.79
CA ALA A 159 10.44 6.03 7.56
C ALA A 159 11.98 5.96 7.71
N PRO A 160 12.62 4.76 7.91
CA PRO A 160 14.07 4.68 7.98
C PRO A 160 14.81 5.07 6.68
N HIS A 161 14.12 5.08 5.56
CA HIS A 161 14.66 5.36 4.23
C HIS A 161 14.11 6.66 3.63
N ALA A 162 13.16 7.31 4.31
CA ALA A 162 12.47 8.46 3.78
C ALA A 162 13.35 9.71 3.73
N GLY A 163 13.34 10.38 2.57
CA GLY A 163 13.86 11.75 2.45
C GLY A 163 12.81 12.79 2.79
N VAL A 164 11.51 12.45 2.66
CA VAL A 164 10.40 13.36 2.98
C VAL A 164 9.27 12.64 3.69
N PHE A 165 8.58 13.36 4.56
CA PHE A 165 7.37 12.94 5.26
C PHE A 165 6.17 13.79 4.85
N THR A 166 5.07 13.14 4.45
CA THR A 166 3.75 13.79 4.38
C THR A 166 3.10 13.66 5.75
N VAL A 167 3.02 14.77 6.51
CA VAL A 167 2.66 14.77 7.93
C VAL A 167 1.28 15.39 8.13
N MET A 168 0.36 14.64 8.74
CA MET A 168 -0.91 15.18 9.22
C MET A 168 -0.74 15.72 10.64
N ALA A 169 -1.03 17.00 10.87
CA ALA A 169 -0.91 17.63 12.16
C ALA A 169 -2.08 18.60 12.42
N ARG A 170 -2.39 18.81 13.69
CA ARG A 170 -3.45 19.73 14.11
C ARG A 170 -2.94 21.16 14.15
N THR A 171 -3.54 22.02 13.35
CA THR A 171 -3.27 23.47 13.30
C THR A 171 -4.33 24.26 14.05
N ASN A 172 -5.56 23.73 14.14
CA ASN A 172 -6.64 24.39 14.88
C ASN A 172 -7.12 23.48 16.02
N PHE A 173 -6.93 23.93 17.28
CA PHE A 173 -7.24 23.17 18.49
C PHE A 173 -8.68 23.41 18.97
N ASP A 174 -9.34 24.47 18.51
CA ASP A 174 -10.74 24.75 18.83
C ASP A 174 -11.71 23.90 18.01
N ILE A 175 -11.26 23.44 16.85
CA ILE A 175 -12.04 22.56 15.96
C ILE A 175 -11.72 21.09 16.29
N LYS A 176 -12.68 20.41 16.91
CA LYS A 176 -12.59 18.97 17.14
C LYS A 176 -12.71 18.17 15.82
N GLY A 177 -12.02 17.04 15.74
CA GLY A 177 -12.09 16.12 14.59
C GLY A 177 -11.34 16.64 13.37
N ALA A 178 -11.83 16.32 12.18
CA ALA A 178 -11.15 16.44 10.89
C ALA A 178 -10.79 17.88 10.48
N GLY A 179 -11.66 18.85 10.78
CA GLY A 179 -11.50 20.23 10.29
C GLY A 179 -10.34 21.02 10.91
N GLY A 180 -9.74 20.52 12.01
CA GLY A 180 -8.56 21.15 12.63
C GLY A 180 -7.23 20.59 12.14
N ILE A 181 -7.22 19.68 11.13
CA ILE A 181 -6.04 18.95 10.68
C ILE A 181 -5.56 19.47 9.34
N SER A 182 -4.27 19.76 9.24
CA SER A 182 -3.55 20.21 8.04
C SER A 182 -2.52 19.15 7.60
N ALA A 183 -2.09 19.22 6.35
CA ALA A 183 -1.07 18.34 5.79
C ALA A 183 0.19 19.15 5.48
N PHE A 184 1.34 18.58 5.78
CA PHE A 184 2.65 19.21 5.57
C PHE A 184 3.58 18.26 4.81
N ILE A 185 4.42 18.78 3.94
CA ILE A 185 5.58 18.09 3.39
C ILE A 185 6.82 18.50 4.16
N VAL A 186 7.50 17.55 4.79
CA VAL A 186 8.59 17.80 5.72
C VAL A 186 9.82 17.02 5.30
N ASP A 187 10.95 17.70 5.11
CA ASP A 187 12.25 17.07 4.87
C ASP A 187 12.67 16.25 6.10
N SER A 188 13.09 15.03 5.89
CA SER A 188 13.47 14.10 6.96
C SER A 188 14.69 14.58 7.77
N GLN A 189 15.51 15.46 7.20
CA GLN A 189 16.69 16.04 7.85
C GLN A 189 16.37 17.29 8.67
N THR A 190 15.10 17.70 8.76
CA THR A 190 14.70 18.87 9.54
C THR A 190 15.06 18.67 11.02
N PRO A 191 15.77 19.62 11.64
CA PRO A 191 16.08 19.54 13.08
C PRO A 191 14.80 19.36 13.93
N GLY A 192 14.87 18.49 14.94
CA GLY A 192 13.73 18.12 15.77
C GLY A 192 12.98 16.90 15.28
N ILE A 193 13.46 16.22 14.23
CA ILE A 193 12.97 14.89 13.82
C ILE A 193 13.91 13.81 14.35
N SER A 194 13.32 12.77 14.94
CA SER A 194 14.03 11.54 15.29
C SER A 194 13.19 10.31 14.94
N LEU A 195 13.87 9.19 14.72
CA LEU A 195 13.24 7.92 14.38
C LEU A 195 13.31 6.95 15.55
N GLY A 196 12.21 6.24 15.80
CA GLY A 196 12.18 5.12 16.72
C GLY A 196 12.94 3.89 16.18
N LYS A 197 13.00 2.84 17.00
CA LYS A 197 13.54 1.55 16.55
C LYS A 197 12.63 0.95 15.47
N ARG A 198 13.24 0.27 14.49
CA ARG A 198 12.50 -0.54 13.51
C ARG A 198 11.58 -1.56 14.21
N ASP A 199 10.36 -1.64 13.77
CA ASP A 199 9.37 -2.57 14.33
C ASP A 199 9.71 -4.02 13.96
N LYS A 200 9.68 -4.92 14.96
CA LYS A 200 9.71 -6.36 14.72
C LYS A 200 8.31 -6.84 14.38
N LYS A 201 8.12 -7.33 13.16
CA LYS A 201 6.80 -7.67 12.62
C LYS A 201 6.61 -9.18 12.45
N MET A 202 5.35 -9.62 12.38
CA MET A 202 4.95 -11.00 12.06
C MET A 202 5.42 -11.40 10.65
N GLY A 203 5.30 -10.50 9.68
CA GLY A 203 5.61 -10.70 8.26
C GLY A 203 6.07 -9.42 7.61
N GLN A 204 6.11 -9.44 6.26
CA GLN A 204 6.59 -8.35 5.41
C GLN A 204 8.00 -7.88 5.80
N LYS A 205 8.90 -8.85 5.95
CA LYS A 205 10.33 -8.61 6.10
C LYS A 205 10.85 -7.84 4.89
N GLY A 206 11.76 -6.90 5.10
CA GLY A 206 12.23 -5.96 4.08
C GLY A 206 11.36 -4.70 3.91
N ALA A 207 10.14 -4.68 4.46
CA ALA A 207 9.30 -3.47 4.51
C ALA A 207 9.41 -2.83 5.90
N HIS A 208 10.29 -1.86 6.07
CA HIS A 208 10.58 -1.28 7.38
C HIS A 208 9.51 -0.27 7.82
N THR A 209 9.16 -0.34 9.09
CA THR A 209 8.32 0.66 9.78
C THR A 209 9.00 1.08 11.08
N CYS A 210 8.79 2.33 11.49
CA CYS A 210 9.16 2.81 12.81
C CYS A 210 8.32 4.03 13.21
N ASP A 211 8.50 4.49 14.43
CA ASP A 211 7.94 5.77 14.87
C ASP A 211 8.73 6.94 14.27
N VAL A 212 8.04 8.05 13.96
CA VAL A 212 8.62 9.34 13.60
C VAL A 212 8.23 10.33 14.68
N ILE A 213 9.21 10.92 15.33
CA ILE A 213 9.05 11.78 16.50
C ILE A 213 9.43 13.21 16.10
N PHE A 214 8.54 14.17 16.40
CA PHE A 214 8.72 15.59 16.17
C PHE A 214 8.83 16.29 17.53
N GLU A 215 9.96 16.95 17.79
CA GLU A 215 10.23 17.70 19.02
C GLU A 215 10.69 19.10 18.64
N ASN A 216 9.80 20.09 18.80
CA ASN A 216 10.05 21.48 18.39
C ASN A 216 10.57 21.58 16.93
N CYS A 217 10.06 20.71 16.07
CA CYS A 217 10.47 20.62 14.67
C CYS A 217 9.93 21.84 13.91
N ARG A 218 10.81 22.76 13.55
CA ARG A 218 10.46 24.04 12.91
C ARG A 218 10.55 23.92 11.40
N ILE A 219 9.42 24.04 10.72
CA ILE A 219 9.30 23.93 9.26
C ILE A 219 8.78 25.26 8.67
N PRO A 220 9.14 25.62 7.43
CA PRO A 220 8.65 26.85 6.80
C PRO A 220 7.13 26.74 6.53
N ALA A 221 6.44 27.86 6.51
CA ALA A 221 5.00 27.92 6.22
C ALA A 221 4.68 27.39 4.82
N SER A 222 5.62 27.46 3.87
CA SER A 222 5.52 26.88 2.53
C SER A 222 5.48 25.34 2.51
N ALA A 223 5.79 24.67 3.63
CA ALA A 223 5.63 23.23 3.80
C ALA A 223 4.16 22.79 3.92
N LEU A 224 3.23 23.72 4.22
CA LEU A 224 1.79 23.45 4.27
C LEU A 224 1.30 23.07 2.85
N ILE A 225 0.84 21.84 2.69
CA ILE A 225 0.38 21.31 1.39
C ILE A 225 -0.84 22.12 0.93
N GLY A 226 -0.74 22.70 -0.27
CA GLY A 226 -1.80 23.55 -0.83
C GLY A 226 -1.96 24.92 -0.19
N GLY A 227 -1.18 25.25 0.85
CA GLY A 227 -1.19 26.55 1.50
C GLY A 227 -2.45 26.87 2.33
N VAL A 228 -3.34 25.88 2.56
CA VAL A 228 -4.61 26.07 3.28
C VAL A 228 -4.69 25.15 4.49
N GLU A 229 -4.87 25.74 5.68
CA GLU A 229 -5.09 24.98 6.93
C GLU A 229 -6.46 24.30 6.98
N GLY A 230 -6.56 23.22 7.75
CA GLY A 230 -7.83 22.53 8.05
C GLY A 230 -8.35 21.60 6.95
N VAL A 231 -7.66 21.49 5.81
CA VAL A 231 -8.07 20.61 4.69
C VAL A 231 -7.31 19.28 4.65
N GLY A 232 -6.25 19.12 5.45
CA GLY A 232 -5.34 17.97 5.37
C GLY A 232 -6.01 16.62 5.60
N PHE A 233 -7.00 16.55 6.50
CA PHE A 233 -7.74 15.30 6.72
C PHE A 233 -8.57 14.90 5.50
N LYS A 234 -9.17 15.86 4.81
CA LYS A 234 -9.91 15.61 3.56
C LYS A 234 -8.98 15.08 2.47
N THR A 235 -7.78 15.67 2.36
CA THR A 235 -6.71 15.19 1.48
C THR A 235 -6.33 13.74 1.82
N ALA A 236 -6.08 13.44 3.10
CA ALA A 236 -5.74 12.10 3.56
C ALA A 236 -6.82 11.06 3.20
N MET A 237 -8.10 11.40 3.32
CA MET A 237 -9.21 10.47 2.96
C MET A 237 -9.25 10.17 1.47
N LYS A 238 -9.05 11.17 0.59
CA LYS A 238 -8.95 10.98 -0.87
C LYS A 238 -7.79 10.05 -1.25
N VAL A 239 -6.66 10.20 -0.56
CA VAL A 239 -5.46 9.38 -0.72
C VAL A 239 -5.76 7.93 -0.33
N LEU A 240 -6.38 7.71 0.82
CA LEU A 240 -6.72 6.37 1.32
C LEU A 240 -7.75 5.63 0.43
N ASP A 241 -8.68 6.33 -0.21
CA ASP A 241 -9.63 5.69 -1.14
C ASP A 241 -8.92 5.06 -2.34
N LYS A 242 -7.85 5.71 -2.86
CA LYS A 242 -6.96 5.13 -3.88
C LYS A 242 -6.19 3.93 -3.34
N GLY A 243 -5.62 4.07 -2.15
CA GLY A 243 -4.82 3.03 -1.49
C GLY A 243 -5.61 1.73 -1.27
N ARG A 244 -6.92 1.82 -0.97
CA ARG A 244 -7.79 0.64 -0.78
C ARG A 244 -7.86 -0.25 -2.04
N LEU A 245 -8.05 0.35 -3.22
CA LEU A 245 -8.08 -0.39 -4.49
C LEU A 245 -6.73 -1.02 -4.80
N HIS A 246 -5.65 -0.31 -4.55
CA HIS A 246 -4.30 -0.83 -4.72
C HIS A 246 -4.04 -2.05 -3.82
N ILE A 247 -4.38 -2.00 -2.53
CA ILE A 247 -4.24 -3.13 -1.60
C ILE A 247 -5.14 -4.31 -1.98
N ALA A 248 -6.34 -4.04 -2.46
CA ALA A 248 -7.23 -5.08 -2.98
C ALA A 248 -6.59 -5.80 -4.18
N ALA A 249 -5.98 -5.06 -5.11
CA ALA A 249 -5.28 -5.63 -6.26
C ALA A 249 -4.07 -6.46 -5.85
N LEU A 250 -3.24 -5.98 -4.92
CA LEU A 250 -2.12 -6.77 -4.37
C LEU A 250 -2.58 -8.08 -3.74
N SER A 251 -3.72 -8.05 -3.03
CA SER A 251 -4.29 -9.24 -2.42
C SER A 251 -4.70 -10.28 -3.46
N VAL A 252 -5.23 -9.85 -4.62
CA VAL A 252 -5.53 -10.73 -5.75
C VAL A 252 -4.25 -11.33 -6.33
N GLY A 253 -3.19 -10.53 -6.51
CA GLY A 253 -1.89 -11.01 -6.99
C GLY A 253 -1.27 -12.06 -6.06
N ALA A 254 -1.21 -11.78 -4.76
CA ALA A 254 -0.68 -12.71 -3.76
C ALA A 254 -1.48 -14.02 -3.69
N ALA A 255 -2.81 -13.93 -3.71
CA ALA A 255 -3.67 -15.11 -3.72
C ALA A 255 -3.50 -15.94 -5.00
N THR A 256 -3.32 -15.28 -6.15
CA THR A 256 -3.06 -15.96 -7.42
C THR A 256 -1.74 -16.73 -7.37
N ARG A 257 -0.65 -16.12 -6.89
CA ARG A 257 0.64 -16.79 -6.72
C ARG A 257 0.54 -18.00 -5.80
N MET A 258 -0.07 -17.83 -4.63
CA MET A 258 -0.25 -18.93 -3.68
C MET A 258 -1.06 -20.10 -4.27
N LEU A 259 -2.10 -19.79 -5.04
CA LEU A 259 -2.90 -20.81 -5.73
C LEU A 259 -2.10 -21.54 -6.81
N ASP A 260 -1.32 -20.80 -7.62
CA ASP A 260 -0.47 -21.40 -8.68
C ASP A 260 0.58 -22.33 -8.06
N ASP A 261 1.28 -21.91 -7.01
CA ASP A 261 2.27 -22.72 -6.30
C ASP A 261 1.62 -23.97 -5.68
N SER A 262 0.43 -23.82 -5.08
CA SER A 262 -0.30 -24.94 -4.48
C SER A 262 -0.83 -25.94 -5.52
N LEU A 263 -1.24 -25.45 -6.68
CA LEU A 263 -1.69 -26.30 -7.78
C LEU A 263 -0.51 -27.14 -8.32
N ASN A 264 0.64 -26.51 -8.57
CA ASN A 264 1.86 -27.21 -9.02
C ASN A 264 2.29 -28.26 -7.99
N TYR A 265 2.34 -27.88 -6.71
CA TYR A 265 2.65 -28.83 -5.63
C TYR A 265 1.66 -29.99 -5.58
N ALA A 266 0.36 -29.75 -5.73
CA ALA A 266 -0.65 -30.79 -5.69
C ALA A 266 -0.55 -31.79 -6.85
N ILE A 267 -0.12 -31.33 -8.03
CA ILE A 267 0.11 -32.17 -9.22
C ILE A 267 1.35 -33.08 -9.02
N GLU A 268 2.41 -32.56 -8.43
CA GLU A 268 3.68 -33.26 -8.26
C GLU A 268 3.70 -34.21 -7.04
N ARG A 269 3.12 -33.73 -5.91
CA ARG A 269 3.11 -34.47 -4.63
C ARG A 269 2.22 -35.69 -4.69
N LYS A 270 2.77 -36.85 -4.39
CA LYS A 270 2.02 -38.13 -4.37
C LYS A 270 1.83 -38.62 -2.94
N GLN A 271 0.62 -39.06 -2.63
CA GLN A 271 0.25 -39.81 -1.43
C GLN A 271 -0.80 -40.86 -1.81
N PHE A 272 -0.82 -41.97 -1.08
CA PHE A 272 -1.74 -43.09 -1.34
C PHE A 272 -1.66 -43.60 -2.80
N GLY A 273 -0.45 -43.51 -3.41
CA GLY A 273 -0.17 -44.03 -4.75
C GLY A 273 -0.52 -43.09 -5.90
N GLN A 274 -1.02 -41.88 -5.67
CA GLN A 274 -1.42 -40.94 -6.75
C GLN A 274 -1.11 -39.48 -6.35
N PRO A 275 -1.11 -38.53 -7.32
CA PRO A 275 -1.00 -37.10 -7.03
C PRO A 275 -2.09 -36.65 -6.05
N ILE A 276 -1.76 -35.73 -5.13
CA ILE A 276 -2.78 -35.23 -4.18
C ILE A 276 -3.86 -34.40 -4.89
N ALA A 277 -3.59 -33.89 -6.09
CA ALA A 277 -4.58 -33.22 -6.95
C ALA A 277 -5.78 -34.12 -7.33
N GLU A 278 -5.63 -35.45 -7.23
CA GLU A 278 -6.71 -36.40 -7.53
C GLU A 278 -7.68 -36.58 -6.36
N PHE A 279 -7.42 -36.00 -5.18
CA PHE A 279 -8.32 -36.09 -4.03
C PHE A 279 -9.34 -34.96 -4.05
N GLN A 280 -10.61 -35.28 -3.91
CA GLN A 280 -11.72 -34.32 -3.97
C GLN A 280 -11.61 -33.17 -2.94
N LEU A 281 -11.07 -33.43 -1.75
CA LEU A 281 -10.90 -32.38 -0.74
C LEU A 281 -9.81 -31.36 -1.15
N ILE A 282 -8.77 -31.77 -1.85
CA ILE A 282 -7.76 -30.86 -2.44
C ILE A 282 -8.39 -30.07 -3.59
N GLN A 283 -9.14 -30.75 -4.48
CA GLN A 283 -9.85 -30.12 -5.60
C GLN A 283 -10.82 -29.06 -5.11
N ALA A 284 -11.56 -29.31 -4.01
CA ALA A 284 -12.46 -28.36 -3.41
C ALA A 284 -11.72 -27.07 -2.93
N MET A 285 -10.58 -27.22 -2.23
CA MET A 285 -9.77 -26.09 -1.78
C MET A 285 -9.22 -25.24 -2.97
N LEU A 286 -8.77 -25.91 -4.04
CA LEU A 286 -8.30 -25.24 -5.25
C LEU A 286 -9.44 -24.50 -5.96
N ALA A 287 -10.61 -25.14 -6.11
CA ALA A 287 -11.78 -24.57 -6.77
C ALA A 287 -12.34 -23.36 -6.02
N ASP A 288 -12.52 -23.47 -4.70
CA ASP A 288 -12.97 -22.37 -3.84
C ASP A 288 -12.02 -21.17 -3.93
N SER A 289 -10.71 -21.43 -3.87
CA SER A 289 -9.70 -20.38 -3.98
C SER A 289 -9.76 -19.69 -5.33
N LYS A 290 -9.90 -20.45 -6.42
CA LYS A 290 -10.03 -19.89 -7.79
C LYS A 290 -11.27 -19.04 -7.94
N ALA A 291 -12.41 -19.49 -7.44
CA ALA A 291 -13.69 -18.78 -7.52
C ALA A 291 -13.64 -17.45 -6.75
N GLU A 292 -13.10 -17.48 -5.52
CA GLU A 292 -12.98 -16.27 -4.70
C GLU A 292 -11.98 -15.25 -5.29
N ILE A 293 -10.84 -15.71 -5.84
CA ILE A 293 -9.87 -14.84 -6.54
C ILE A 293 -10.52 -14.18 -7.76
N TYR A 294 -11.28 -14.94 -8.55
CA TYR A 294 -11.98 -14.41 -9.71
C TYR A 294 -12.98 -13.32 -9.33
N ALA A 295 -13.79 -13.55 -8.30
CA ALA A 295 -14.74 -12.57 -7.79
C ALA A 295 -14.02 -11.29 -7.30
N ALA A 296 -12.94 -11.43 -6.51
CA ALA A 296 -12.15 -10.29 -6.04
C ALA A 296 -11.56 -9.48 -7.20
N LYS A 297 -11.01 -10.16 -8.21
CA LYS A 297 -10.44 -9.51 -9.41
C LYS A 297 -11.50 -8.69 -10.16
N CYS A 298 -12.70 -9.23 -10.34
CA CYS A 298 -13.81 -8.52 -10.99
C CYS A 298 -14.22 -7.27 -10.18
N MET A 299 -14.36 -7.37 -8.85
CA MET A 299 -14.70 -6.24 -8.00
C MET A 299 -13.64 -5.12 -8.06
N VAL A 300 -12.35 -5.47 -8.04
CA VAL A 300 -11.25 -4.50 -8.10
C VAL A 300 -11.23 -3.77 -9.43
N LEU A 301 -11.36 -4.49 -10.56
CA LEU A 301 -11.39 -3.91 -11.90
C LEU A 301 -12.60 -3.00 -12.12
N ASP A 302 -13.78 -3.42 -11.66
CA ASP A 302 -15.00 -2.63 -11.76
C ASP A 302 -14.86 -1.31 -11.00
N ALA A 303 -14.44 -1.37 -9.74
CA ALA A 303 -14.24 -0.18 -8.92
C ALA A 303 -13.15 0.76 -9.48
N ALA A 304 -12.10 0.21 -10.10
CA ALA A 304 -11.05 0.99 -10.75
C ALA A 304 -11.60 1.75 -11.98
N ARG A 305 -12.41 1.09 -12.83
CA ARG A 305 -13.06 1.71 -13.99
C ARG A 305 -14.02 2.80 -13.60
N LEU A 306 -14.85 2.57 -12.58
CA LEU A 306 -15.78 3.59 -12.06
C LEU A 306 -15.01 4.83 -11.55
N ARG A 307 -13.89 4.61 -10.85
CA ARG A 307 -13.03 5.72 -10.41
C ARG A 307 -12.45 6.50 -11.58
N ASP A 308 -11.92 5.84 -12.60
CA ASP A 308 -11.36 6.47 -13.78
C ASP A 308 -12.44 7.21 -14.60
N ALA A 309 -13.68 6.79 -14.50
CA ALA A 309 -14.85 7.51 -15.04
C ALA A 309 -15.28 8.71 -14.18
N GLY A 310 -14.51 9.07 -13.14
CA GLY A 310 -14.79 10.23 -12.27
C GLY A 310 -15.88 10.01 -11.22
N GLN A 311 -16.33 8.76 -11.01
CA GLN A 311 -17.37 8.46 -10.03
C GLN A 311 -16.80 8.41 -8.61
N ASN A 312 -17.67 8.67 -7.62
CA ASN A 312 -17.33 8.44 -6.22
C ASN A 312 -17.43 6.95 -5.90
N VAL A 313 -16.30 6.31 -5.69
CA VAL A 313 -16.17 4.86 -5.48
C VAL A 313 -15.88 4.47 -4.03
N SER A 314 -16.19 5.33 -3.06
CA SER A 314 -15.90 5.07 -1.64
C SER A 314 -16.48 3.74 -1.14
N THR A 315 -17.69 3.38 -1.59
CA THR A 315 -18.36 2.12 -1.25
C THR A 315 -17.70 0.94 -1.98
N GLU A 316 -17.54 1.03 -3.28
CA GLU A 316 -16.97 -0.01 -4.14
C GLU A 316 -15.53 -0.33 -3.77
N ALA A 317 -14.69 0.69 -3.52
CA ALA A 317 -13.32 0.53 -3.06
C ALA A 317 -13.26 -0.15 -1.68
N SER A 318 -14.18 0.19 -0.77
CA SER A 318 -14.28 -0.44 0.54
C SER A 318 -14.74 -1.90 0.43
N CYS A 319 -15.72 -2.20 -0.44
CA CYS A 319 -16.16 -3.57 -0.72
C CYS A 319 -15.01 -4.40 -1.32
N ALA A 320 -14.32 -3.87 -2.34
CA ALA A 320 -13.22 -4.55 -2.99
C ALA A 320 -12.08 -4.83 -2.01
N LYS A 321 -11.68 -3.84 -1.20
CA LYS A 321 -10.61 -3.99 -0.18
C LYS A 321 -10.99 -5.02 0.87
N MET A 322 -12.18 -4.92 1.44
CA MET A 322 -12.65 -5.85 2.46
C MET A 322 -12.68 -7.29 1.91
N PHE A 323 -13.33 -7.50 0.77
CA PHE A 323 -13.49 -8.82 0.19
C PHE A 323 -12.14 -9.43 -0.21
N ALA A 324 -11.30 -8.68 -0.96
CA ALA A 324 -10.03 -9.19 -1.48
C ALA A 324 -9.02 -9.54 -0.36
N THR A 325 -8.92 -8.73 0.70
CA THR A 325 -7.98 -9.01 1.80
C THR A 325 -8.41 -10.17 2.68
N GLU A 326 -9.73 -10.34 2.92
CA GLU A 326 -10.28 -11.50 3.62
C GLU A 326 -10.13 -12.77 2.77
N MET A 327 -10.44 -12.70 1.47
CA MET A 327 -10.23 -13.77 0.50
C MET A 327 -8.78 -14.22 0.49
N CYS A 328 -7.82 -13.29 0.37
CA CYS A 328 -6.40 -13.59 0.33
C CYS A 328 -5.94 -14.37 1.59
N SER A 329 -6.47 -14.02 2.76
CA SER A 329 -6.19 -14.74 4.00
C SER A 329 -6.76 -16.17 4.01
N ARG A 330 -7.98 -16.38 3.47
CA ARG A 330 -8.57 -17.72 3.33
C ARG A 330 -7.80 -18.58 2.32
N VAL A 331 -7.36 -17.97 1.20
CA VAL A 331 -6.53 -18.66 0.21
C VAL A 331 -5.19 -19.07 0.83
N ALA A 332 -4.54 -18.18 1.58
CA ALA A 332 -3.29 -18.49 2.28
C ALA A 332 -3.45 -19.69 3.22
N ASP A 333 -4.54 -19.74 3.99
CA ASP A 333 -4.83 -20.84 4.90
C ASP A 333 -5.01 -22.17 4.15
N ARG A 334 -5.81 -22.17 3.07
CA ARG A 334 -5.99 -23.38 2.24
C ARG A 334 -4.68 -23.81 1.57
N CYS A 335 -3.84 -22.88 1.13
CA CYS A 335 -2.56 -23.19 0.50
C CYS A 335 -1.57 -23.84 1.48
N VAL A 336 -1.49 -23.34 2.72
CA VAL A 336 -0.73 -24.03 3.78
C VAL A 336 -1.28 -25.45 4.00
N GLN A 337 -2.59 -25.61 4.04
CA GLN A 337 -3.24 -26.91 4.25
C GLN A 337 -2.96 -27.89 3.09
N ILE A 338 -2.99 -27.43 1.84
CA ILE A 338 -2.65 -28.25 0.66
C ILE A 338 -1.20 -28.75 0.71
N HIS A 339 -0.26 -27.90 1.14
CA HIS A 339 1.14 -28.28 1.30
C HIS A 339 1.40 -29.18 2.52
N GLY A 340 0.46 -29.26 3.47
CA GLY A 340 0.60 -30.03 4.71
C GLY A 340 1.82 -29.56 5.52
N GLY A 341 2.59 -30.50 6.09
CA GLY A 341 3.79 -30.15 6.87
C GLY A 341 4.82 -29.32 6.11
N THR A 342 4.94 -29.51 4.81
CA THR A 342 5.82 -28.74 3.91
C THR A 342 5.41 -27.26 3.85
N GLY A 343 4.12 -26.95 3.93
CA GLY A 343 3.62 -25.57 3.94
C GLY A 343 3.92 -24.80 5.24
N TYR A 344 4.46 -25.46 6.25
CA TYR A 344 4.85 -24.85 7.53
C TYR A 344 6.36 -24.61 7.64
N ILE A 345 7.13 -24.95 6.60
CA ILE A 345 8.59 -24.87 6.57
C ILE A 345 9.02 -23.69 5.70
N SER A 346 10.01 -22.93 6.16
CA SER A 346 10.43 -21.65 5.56
C SER A 346 11.08 -21.76 4.17
N GLU A 347 11.45 -22.96 3.71
CA GLU A 347 11.95 -23.18 2.34
C GLU A 347 10.87 -22.96 1.28
N TYR A 348 9.58 -23.00 1.67
CA TYR A 348 8.44 -22.74 0.78
C TYR A 348 7.84 -21.36 1.05
N ALA A 349 7.56 -20.61 0.00
CA ALA A 349 7.03 -19.26 0.11
C ALA A 349 5.64 -19.17 0.79
N ILE A 350 4.91 -20.29 0.86
CA ILE A 350 3.53 -20.32 1.35
C ILE A 350 3.41 -19.89 2.82
N GLU A 351 4.31 -20.37 3.71
CA GLU A 351 4.27 -19.97 5.13
C GLU A 351 4.56 -18.47 5.28
N ARG A 352 5.46 -17.92 4.46
CA ARG A 352 5.78 -16.48 4.45
C ARG A 352 4.59 -15.67 3.99
N PHE A 353 3.92 -16.06 2.89
CA PHE A 353 2.69 -15.41 2.44
C PHE A 353 1.60 -15.44 3.51
N TYR A 354 1.42 -16.55 4.23
CA TYR A 354 0.45 -16.64 5.33
C TYR A 354 0.68 -15.53 6.38
N ARG A 355 1.91 -15.27 6.75
CA ARG A 355 2.28 -14.20 7.70
C ARG A 355 2.15 -12.81 7.05
N ASP A 356 2.58 -12.64 5.82
CA ASP A 356 2.66 -11.36 5.12
C ASP A 356 1.29 -10.78 4.79
N VAL A 357 0.38 -11.61 4.25
CA VAL A 357 -0.97 -11.17 3.83
C VAL A 357 -1.88 -10.84 5.01
N ARG A 358 -1.52 -11.30 6.23
CA ARG A 358 -2.28 -10.97 7.44
C ARG A 358 -2.39 -9.47 7.67
N LEU A 359 -1.39 -8.70 7.26
CA LEU A 359 -1.37 -7.24 7.40
C LEU A 359 -2.38 -6.55 6.47
N PHE A 360 -2.71 -7.13 5.31
CA PHE A 360 -3.64 -6.53 4.34
C PHE A 360 -5.03 -6.22 4.93
N ARG A 361 -5.46 -6.99 5.94
CA ARG A 361 -6.73 -6.79 6.66
C ARG A 361 -6.67 -5.67 7.72
N LEU A 362 -5.48 -5.12 8.01
CA LEU A 362 -5.25 -4.18 9.10
C LEU A 362 -4.97 -2.76 8.60
N TYR A 363 -4.01 -2.58 7.71
CA TYR A 363 -3.63 -1.26 7.21
C TYR A 363 -4.58 -0.75 6.10
N GLU A 364 -4.46 0.51 5.72
CA GLU A 364 -5.36 1.20 4.78
C GLU A 364 -6.84 1.16 5.22
N GLY A 365 -7.05 1.10 6.53
CA GLY A 365 -8.34 0.86 7.17
C GLY A 365 -8.65 -0.63 7.37
N THR A 366 -8.86 -1.02 8.63
CA THR A 366 -9.17 -2.41 8.97
C THR A 366 -10.44 -2.91 8.27
N THR A 367 -10.62 -4.23 8.20
CA THR A 367 -11.89 -4.86 7.71
C THR A 367 -13.11 -4.20 8.37
N GLN A 368 -13.07 -3.94 9.68
CA GLN A 368 -14.17 -3.32 10.43
C GLN A 368 -14.41 -1.87 10.00
N ILE A 369 -13.36 -1.12 9.70
CA ILE A 369 -13.50 0.25 9.16
C ILE A 369 -14.14 0.21 7.78
N GLN A 370 -13.78 -0.74 6.91
CA GLN A 370 -14.44 -0.90 5.61
C GLN A 370 -15.94 -1.21 5.79
N GLN A 371 -16.29 -2.11 6.70
CA GLN A 371 -17.69 -2.43 7.03
C GLN A 371 -18.48 -1.19 7.48
N MET A 372 -17.87 -0.36 8.34
CA MET A 372 -18.48 0.88 8.80
C MET A 372 -18.68 1.90 7.67
N ILE A 373 -17.73 2.03 6.75
CA ILE A 373 -17.83 2.93 5.60
C ILE A 373 -18.97 2.48 4.68
N ILE A 374 -18.99 1.20 4.32
CA ILE A 374 -20.05 0.62 3.46
C ILE A 374 -21.42 0.87 4.08
N ALA A 375 -21.62 0.48 5.34
CA ALA A 375 -22.91 0.64 6.01
C ALA A 375 -23.34 2.11 6.11
N ARG A 376 -22.43 3.01 6.45
CA ARG A 376 -22.70 4.46 6.52
C ARG A 376 -23.12 5.01 5.17
N ASN A 377 -22.45 4.64 4.09
CA ASN A 377 -22.78 5.11 2.75
C ASN A 377 -24.14 4.58 2.30
N MET A 378 -24.44 3.30 2.58
CA MET A 378 -25.77 2.71 2.30
C MET A 378 -26.88 3.43 3.04
N ILE A 379 -26.71 3.70 4.34
CA ILE A 379 -27.72 4.41 5.15
C ILE A 379 -27.96 5.82 4.60
N ARG A 380 -26.88 6.55 4.24
CA ARG A 380 -27.00 7.89 3.65
C ARG A 380 -27.72 7.88 2.31
N ALA A 381 -27.52 6.87 1.49
CA ALA A 381 -28.17 6.78 0.19
C ALA A 381 -29.66 6.46 0.30
N ALA A 382 -30.09 5.86 1.42
CA ALA A 382 -31.48 5.50 1.69
C ALA A 382 -32.27 6.57 2.50
N SER A 383 -31.58 7.58 3.08
CA SER A 383 -32.16 8.70 3.84
C SER A 383 -32.20 9.99 3.02
#